data_b9e0c07803979e335cad58386c8c599b
#
_entry.id   b9e0c07803979e335cad58386c8c599b
#
_cell.length_a   1.000
_cell.length_b   1.000
_cell.length_c   1.000
_cell.angle_alpha   90.00
_cell.angle_beta   90.00
_cell.angle_gamma   90.00
#
_symmetry.space_group_name_H-M   'P 1'
#
loop_
_entity.id
_entity.type
_entity.pdbx_description
1 polymer ?
#
loop_
_entity_poly.entity_id
_entity_poly.type
_entity_poly.pdbx_seq_one_letter_code
_entity_poly.pdbx_strand_id
1 'polypeptide(L)'
;MKTEHLAEKIVAISLSLLLLLSHTPKVFAQTDTIRVKDKRLLTSALKPGLKQYLVYFQNTKDNRSLKFWLWLRDINLETRNGEKVFTVTQHWYGSDSSSYRSIYSINKAADFAPIYHSETIGKKTKAFNWAADKVVSADTVANNEVKNFKLDFAFANLNWNLDIETFEMLPLAEGKSFAVPFYEAGIPAPLYVLYKVTGSEVIATLDGNKVDCWKLYNESDYNGRHFTETYWISKKNHEFLKEEDSFGGGYRYKVKMMGAATNLLPRFAK
;
A
#
# COMPACT_ATOMS: atom_id res chain seq x y z
N MET A 1 -22.95 -65.11 -14.20
CA MET A 1 -22.00 -65.05 -13.02
C MET A 1 -20.70 -64.29 -13.26
N LYS A 2 -19.98 -64.35 -14.40
CA LYS A 2 -18.71 -63.63 -14.60
C LYS A 2 -18.88 -62.12 -14.91
N THR A 3 -19.98 -61.69 -15.44
CA THR A 3 -20.26 -60.28 -15.84
C THR A 3 -20.69 -59.39 -14.67
N GLU A 4 -21.35 -59.92 -13.67
CA GLU A 4 -21.80 -59.19 -12.49
C GLU A 4 -20.60 -58.77 -11.56
N HIS A 5 -19.63 -59.66 -11.38
CA HIS A 5 -18.43 -59.31 -10.59
C HIS A 5 -17.52 -58.28 -11.25
N LEU A 6 -17.60 -58.08 -12.56
CA LEU A 6 -16.82 -57.04 -13.25
C LEU A 6 -17.46 -55.67 -13.07
N ALA A 7 -18.81 -55.59 -13.10
CA ALA A 7 -19.51 -54.33 -12.85
C ALA A 7 -19.33 -53.81 -11.42
N GLU A 8 -19.43 -54.68 -10.43
CA GLU A 8 -19.18 -54.31 -9.02
C GLU A 8 -17.75 -53.77 -8.75
N LYS A 9 -16.73 -54.37 -9.41
CA LYS A 9 -15.36 -53.89 -9.30
C LYS A 9 -15.14 -52.52 -9.96
N ILE A 10 -15.78 -52.26 -11.09
CA ILE A 10 -15.70 -50.96 -11.79
C ILE A 10 -16.40 -49.87 -10.96
N VAL A 11 -17.55 -50.15 -10.35
CA VAL A 11 -18.25 -49.22 -9.48
C VAL A 11 -17.42 -48.92 -8.21
N ALA A 12 -16.82 -49.92 -7.60
CA ALA A 12 -15.97 -49.73 -6.42
C ALA A 12 -14.72 -48.90 -6.71
N ILE A 13 -14.08 -49.10 -7.86
CA ILE A 13 -12.91 -48.30 -8.29
C ILE A 13 -13.31 -46.86 -8.58
N SER A 14 -14.47 -46.61 -9.24
CA SER A 14 -14.98 -45.29 -9.53
C SER A 14 -15.34 -44.53 -8.26
N LEU A 15 -15.94 -45.18 -7.28
CA LEU A 15 -16.29 -44.57 -5.98
C LEU A 15 -15.04 -44.23 -5.16
N SER A 16 -14.00 -45.09 -5.20
CA SER A 16 -12.73 -44.83 -4.53
C SER A 16 -11.96 -43.66 -5.16
N LEU A 17 -12.05 -43.49 -6.49
CA LEU A 17 -11.43 -42.37 -7.20
C LEU A 17 -12.15 -41.05 -6.90
N LEU A 18 -13.48 -41.06 -6.76
CA LEU A 18 -14.27 -39.89 -6.38
C LEU A 18 -13.98 -39.43 -4.94
N LEU A 19 -13.74 -40.35 -4.02
CA LEU A 19 -13.37 -40.06 -2.62
C LEU A 19 -11.97 -39.47 -2.48
N LEU A 20 -11.02 -39.80 -3.36
CA LEU A 20 -9.69 -39.24 -3.38
C LEU A 20 -9.66 -37.81 -3.91
N LEU A 21 -10.61 -37.42 -4.76
CA LEU A 21 -10.74 -36.05 -5.29
C LEU A 21 -11.39 -35.06 -4.31
N SER A 22 -12.05 -35.56 -3.25
CA SER A 22 -12.72 -34.70 -2.25
C SER A 22 -11.79 -34.22 -1.12
N HIS A 23 -10.57 -34.70 -1.04
CA HIS A 23 -9.55 -34.23 -0.10
C HIS A 23 -8.62 -33.20 -0.77
N THR A 24 -9.19 -32.08 -1.23
CA THR A 24 -8.34 -30.90 -1.46
C THR A 24 -7.83 -30.47 -0.08
N PRO A 25 -6.51 -30.53 0.18
CA PRO A 25 -5.99 -30.00 1.41
C PRO A 25 -6.43 -28.52 1.48
N LYS A 26 -7.11 -28.14 2.55
CA LYS A 26 -7.31 -26.72 2.85
C LYS A 26 -5.91 -26.14 3.00
N VAL A 27 -5.37 -25.57 1.94
CA VAL A 27 -4.15 -24.78 2.01
C VAL A 27 -4.48 -23.62 2.91
N PHE A 28 -4.12 -23.73 4.18
CA PHE A 28 -4.14 -22.56 5.06
C PHE A 28 -3.21 -21.54 4.43
N ALA A 29 -3.77 -20.41 4.03
CA ALA A 29 -3.01 -19.33 3.46
C ALA A 29 -1.92 -18.93 4.45
N GLN A 30 -0.67 -19.29 4.13
CA GLN A 30 0.47 -18.95 4.96
C GLN A 30 0.66 -17.43 4.88
N THR A 31 0.67 -16.78 6.03
CA THR A 31 0.96 -15.35 6.10
C THR A 31 2.45 -15.12 5.91
N ASP A 32 2.81 -14.45 4.83
CA ASP A 32 4.18 -14.00 4.57
C ASP A 32 4.50 -12.78 5.44
N THR A 33 5.35 -12.93 6.44
CA THR A 33 5.86 -11.79 7.20
C THR A 33 6.90 -11.05 6.36
N ILE A 34 6.62 -9.80 6.02
CA ILE A 34 7.56 -8.92 5.33
C ILE A 34 8.56 -8.39 6.37
N ARG A 35 9.82 -8.76 6.23
CA ARG A 35 10.91 -8.19 7.01
C ARG A 35 11.84 -7.47 6.07
N VAL A 36 12.16 -6.22 6.37
CA VAL A 36 13.01 -5.37 5.50
C VAL A 36 14.31 -6.08 5.13
N LYS A 37 14.97 -6.72 6.12
CA LYS A 37 16.21 -7.47 5.90
C LYS A 37 16.11 -8.67 4.95
N ASP A 38 14.93 -9.26 4.80
CA ASP A 38 14.72 -10.47 3.99
C ASP A 38 14.59 -10.14 2.49
N LYS A 39 14.54 -8.86 2.12
CA LYS A 39 14.44 -8.36 0.73
C LYS A 39 13.32 -9.03 -0.08
N ARG A 40 12.17 -9.26 0.56
CA ARG A 40 11.02 -9.92 -0.08
C ARG A 40 10.22 -8.99 -0.98
N LEU A 41 10.41 -7.68 -0.86
CA LEU A 41 9.77 -6.73 -1.74
C LEU A 41 10.40 -6.78 -3.13
N LEU A 42 9.57 -6.82 -4.15
CA LEU A 42 9.98 -6.78 -5.56
C LEU A 42 10.30 -5.33 -5.96
N THR A 43 11.42 -4.79 -5.46
CA THR A 43 11.76 -3.37 -5.67
C THR A 43 11.89 -2.97 -7.13
N SER A 44 12.17 -3.93 -8.04
CA SER A 44 12.16 -3.73 -9.49
C SER A 44 10.77 -3.51 -10.09
N ALA A 45 9.70 -3.85 -9.37
CA ALA A 45 8.32 -3.59 -9.79
C ALA A 45 7.96 -2.10 -9.63
N LEU A 46 8.57 -1.41 -8.65
CA LEU A 46 8.33 0.02 -8.46
C LEU A 46 8.91 0.82 -9.62
N LYS A 47 8.04 1.51 -10.37
CA LYS A 47 8.44 2.28 -11.56
C LYS A 47 8.58 3.76 -11.22
N PRO A 48 9.73 4.37 -11.50
CA PRO A 48 9.89 5.82 -11.47
C PRO A 48 8.91 6.53 -12.39
N GLY A 49 8.58 7.76 -12.04
CA GLY A 49 7.68 8.64 -12.79
C GLY A 49 6.66 9.33 -11.93
N LEU A 50 5.99 10.30 -12.53
CA LEU A 50 4.95 11.10 -11.91
C LEU A 50 3.60 10.38 -12.05
N LYS A 51 2.98 10.06 -10.91
CA LYS A 51 1.64 9.46 -10.81
C LYS A 51 0.70 10.46 -10.16
N GLN A 52 -0.57 10.43 -10.54
CA GLN A 52 -1.59 11.31 -9.97
C GLN A 52 -2.84 10.50 -9.60
N TYR A 53 -3.47 10.91 -8.50
CA TYR A 53 -4.65 10.26 -7.94
C TYR A 53 -5.69 11.29 -7.55
N LEU A 54 -6.96 11.00 -7.85
CA LEU A 54 -8.08 11.70 -7.23
C LEU A 54 -8.44 10.96 -5.95
N VAL A 55 -8.42 11.67 -4.82
CA VAL A 55 -8.87 11.16 -3.52
C VAL A 55 -10.14 11.87 -3.14
N TYR A 56 -11.21 11.10 -2.92
CA TYR A 56 -12.54 11.60 -2.63
C TYR A 56 -13.05 10.99 -1.33
N PHE A 57 -13.64 11.84 -0.48
CA PHE A 57 -14.26 11.41 0.78
C PHE A 57 -15.75 11.61 0.72
N GLN A 58 -16.49 10.60 1.16
CA GLN A 58 -17.93 10.64 1.34
C GLN A 58 -18.27 10.41 2.80
N ASN A 59 -19.00 11.32 3.42
CA ASN A 59 -19.53 11.15 4.76
C ASN A 59 -21.04 10.93 4.68
N THR A 60 -21.52 9.79 5.17
CA THR A 60 -22.95 9.45 5.11
C THR A 60 -23.83 10.31 6.02
N LYS A 61 -23.26 10.98 7.04
CA LYS A 61 -23.97 11.85 7.99
C LYS A 61 -23.96 13.33 7.61
N ASP A 62 -23.00 13.74 6.76
CA ASP A 62 -22.83 15.11 6.31
C ASP A 62 -22.61 15.14 4.81
N ASN A 63 -23.71 15.20 4.08
CA ASN A 63 -23.71 15.28 2.62
C ASN A 63 -23.51 16.69 2.07
N ARG A 64 -23.22 17.70 2.94
CA ARG A 64 -22.96 19.09 2.55
C ARG A 64 -21.49 19.40 2.31
N SER A 65 -20.58 18.58 2.84
CA SER A 65 -19.15 18.80 2.67
C SER A 65 -18.57 17.87 1.60
N LEU A 66 -18.12 18.46 0.53
CA LEU A 66 -17.32 17.75 -0.50
C LEU A 66 -15.85 17.87 -0.14
N LYS A 67 -15.20 16.74 0.16
CA LYS A 67 -13.76 16.69 0.43
C LYS A 67 -13.08 15.86 -0.63
N PHE A 68 -12.17 16.44 -1.35
CA PHE A 68 -11.32 15.75 -2.31
C PHE A 68 -9.92 16.36 -2.33
N TRP A 69 -8.95 15.55 -2.78
CA TRP A 69 -7.59 15.97 -3.06
C TRP A 69 -7.14 15.44 -4.40
N LEU A 70 -6.34 16.21 -5.10
CA LEU A 70 -5.48 15.71 -6.16
C LEU A 70 -4.12 15.41 -5.52
N TRP A 71 -3.71 14.14 -5.57
CA TRP A 71 -2.40 13.70 -5.11
C TRP A 71 -1.48 13.49 -6.28
N LEU A 72 -0.34 14.15 -6.24
CA LEU A 72 0.79 13.86 -7.13
C LEU A 72 1.85 13.10 -6.33
N ARG A 73 2.39 12.04 -6.92
CA ARG A 73 3.49 11.25 -6.37
C ARG A 73 4.56 11.11 -7.46
N ASP A 74 5.68 11.76 -7.26
CA ASP A 74 6.84 11.70 -8.17
C ASP A 74 7.89 10.77 -7.58
N ILE A 75 8.15 9.66 -8.25
CA ILE A 75 9.08 8.62 -7.83
C ILE A 75 10.30 8.72 -8.72
N ASN A 76 11.47 8.90 -8.12
CA ASN A 76 12.73 8.92 -8.81
C ASN A 76 13.68 7.86 -8.27
N LEU A 77 14.49 7.28 -9.15
CA LEU A 77 15.59 6.39 -8.79
C LEU A 77 16.90 7.12 -9.06
N GLU A 78 17.65 7.39 -8.01
CA GLU A 78 18.89 8.15 -8.09
C GLU A 78 20.02 7.50 -7.28
N THR A 79 21.24 8.02 -7.41
CA THR A 79 22.38 7.59 -6.62
C THR A 79 22.78 8.70 -5.66
N ARG A 80 22.79 8.40 -4.38
CA ARG A 80 23.25 9.30 -3.30
C ARG A 80 24.35 8.63 -2.50
N ASN A 81 25.47 9.29 -2.33
CA ASN A 81 26.62 8.77 -1.60
C ASN A 81 27.03 7.34 -2.02
N GLY A 82 26.93 7.04 -3.33
CA GLY A 82 27.27 5.72 -3.89
C GLY A 82 26.18 4.65 -3.73
N GLU A 83 25.06 4.92 -3.03
CA GLU A 83 23.94 4.01 -2.87
C GLU A 83 22.77 4.42 -3.75
N LYS A 84 22.11 3.44 -4.40
CA LYS A 84 20.86 3.68 -5.12
C LYS A 84 19.72 3.85 -4.14
N VAL A 85 18.91 4.90 -4.34
CA VAL A 85 17.76 5.23 -3.52
C VAL A 85 16.56 5.57 -4.40
N PHE A 86 15.37 5.24 -3.90
CA PHE A 86 14.14 5.85 -4.37
C PHE A 86 13.90 7.14 -3.57
N THR A 87 13.58 8.23 -4.27
CA THR A 87 13.00 9.42 -3.67
C THR A 87 11.55 9.52 -4.11
N VAL A 88 10.67 9.81 -3.16
CA VAL A 88 9.24 9.98 -3.41
C VAL A 88 8.84 11.36 -2.92
N THR A 89 8.47 12.23 -3.85
CA THR A 89 7.88 13.54 -3.55
C THR A 89 6.39 13.48 -3.75
N GLN A 90 5.62 13.89 -2.74
CA GLN A 90 4.16 13.92 -2.83
C GLN A 90 3.66 15.34 -2.66
N HIS A 91 2.64 15.68 -3.44
CA HIS A 91 1.89 16.93 -3.31
C HIS A 91 0.41 16.60 -3.22
N TRP A 92 -0.23 17.03 -2.14
CA TRP A 92 -1.65 16.85 -1.90
C TRP A 92 -2.33 18.20 -2.02
N TYR A 93 -3.04 18.41 -3.12
CA TYR A 93 -3.78 19.64 -3.39
C TYR A 93 -5.22 19.44 -2.98
N GLY A 94 -5.65 20.12 -1.93
CA GLY A 94 -7.04 20.13 -1.47
C GLY A 94 -7.86 21.26 -2.08
N SER A 95 -9.00 21.54 -1.47
CA SER A 95 -9.94 22.59 -1.92
C SER A 95 -9.40 24.01 -1.77
N ASP A 96 -8.42 24.22 -0.90
CA ASP A 96 -7.81 25.51 -0.60
C ASP A 96 -6.30 25.35 -0.28
N SER A 97 -5.60 26.48 -0.24
CA SER A 97 -4.16 26.51 -0.01
C SER A 97 -3.76 26.07 1.39
N SER A 98 -4.65 26.15 2.39
CA SER A 98 -4.37 25.70 3.76
C SER A 98 -4.36 24.18 3.88
N SER A 99 -5.03 23.49 2.97
CA SER A 99 -5.06 22.04 2.90
C SER A 99 -3.91 21.45 2.06
N TYR A 100 -3.05 22.29 1.47
CA TYR A 100 -1.89 21.82 0.74
C TYR A 100 -0.87 21.18 1.67
N ARG A 101 -0.38 20.00 1.25
CA ARG A 101 0.64 19.24 1.95
C ARG A 101 1.71 18.78 0.98
N SER A 102 2.96 18.88 1.36
CA SER A 102 4.06 18.24 0.65
C SER A 102 4.77 17.24 1.54
N ILE A 103 5.15 16.11 0.94
CA ILE A 103 5.84 15.01 1.62
C ILE A 103 7.06 14.66 0.77
N TYR A 104 8.17 14.38 1.45
CA TYR A 104 9.38 13.93 0.80
C TYR A 104 9.97 12.75 1.57
N SER A 105 10.29 11.68 0.86
CA SER A 105 10.84 10.45 1.45
C SER A 105 12.03 9.94 0.64
N ILE A 106 13.00 9.37 1.33
CA ILE A 106 14.15 8.67 0.75
C ILE A 106 14.18 7.26 1.30
N ASN A 107 14.25 6.27 0.39
CA ASN A 107 14.27 4.86 0.73
C ASN A 107 15.39 4.16 -0.06
N LYS A 108 16.03 3.15 0.55
CA LYS A 108 17.01 2.31 -0.15
C LYS A 108 16.36 1.59 -1.33
N ALA A 109 17.00 1.59 -2.50
CA ALA A 109 16.47 0.86 -3.64
C ALA A 109 16.56 -0.67 -3.49
N ALA A 110 17.46 -1.15 -2.64
CA ALA A 110 17.71 -2.58 -2.48
C ALA A 110 16.59 -3.33 -1.72
N ASP A 111 15.94 -2.68 -0.74
CA ASP A 111 14.99 -3.32 0.18
C ASP A 111 13.86 -2.38 0.64
N PHE A 112 13.82 -1.17 0.09
CA PHE A 112 12.88 -0.10 0.42
C PHE A 112 12.95 0.39 1.88
N ALA A 113 14.03 0.08 2.60
CA ALA A 113 14.25 0.59 3.94
C ALA A 113 14.23 2.12 3.96
N PRO A 114 13.45 2.76 4.85
CA PRO A 114 13.43 4.21 4.97
C PRO A 114 14.80 4.76 5.41
N ILE A 115 15.17 5.92 4.88
CA ILE A 115 16.36 6.70 5.27
C ILE A 115 15.93 8.03 5.85
N TYR A 116 14.97 8.69 5.19
CA TYR A 116 14.50 10.02 5.55
C TYR A 116 13.03 10.19 5.20
N HIS A 117 12.35 10.99 6.00
CA HIS A 117 10.97 11.40 5.73
C HIS A 117 10.70 12.80 6.25
N SER A 118 10.00 13.61 5.46
CA SER A 118 9.49 14.89 5.92
C SER A 118 8.11 15.18 5.37
N GLU A 119 7.31 15.85 6.19
CA GLU A 119 5.98 16.36 5.83
C GLU A 119 5.93 17.84 6.14
N THR A 120 5.42 18.64 5.21
CA THR A 120 5.21 20.08 5.38
C THR A 120 3.75 20.44 5.12
N ILE A 121 3.12 21.10 6.10
CA ILE A 121 1.78 21.66 6.01
C ILE A 121 1.87 23.15 6.33
N GLY A 122 1.56 24.01 5.38
CA GLY A 122 1.79 25.44 5.51
C GLY A 122 3.27 25.76 5.73
N LYS A 123 3.61 26.35 6.90
CA LYS A 123 5.00 26.68 7.30
C LYS A 123 5.61 25.66 8.26
N LYS A 124 4.89 24.60 8.61
CA LYS A 124 5.27 23.65 9.63
C LYS A 124 5.82 22.39 9.00
N THR A 125 7.01 22.01 9.36
CA THR A 125 7.67 20.80 8.86
C THR A 125 7.88 19.81 10.01
N LYS A 126 7.59 18.54 9.75
CA LYS A 126 8.05 17.42 10.58
C LYS A 126 9.05 16.64 9.75
N ALA A 127 10.24 16.44 10.25
CA ALA A 127 11.31 15.77 9.52
C ALA A 127 12.07 14.79 10.40
N PHE A 128 12.36 13.61 9.84
CA PHE A 128 12.94 12.49 10.57
C PHE A 128 14.02 11.80 9.74
N ASN A 129 15.09 11.40 10.40
CA ASN A 129 16.08 10.45 9.91
C ASN A 129 15.72 9.06 10.42
N TRP A 130 15.78 8.07 9.51
CA TRP A 130 15.41 6.69 9.78
C TRP A 130 16.62 5.76 9.75
N ALA A 131 16.67 4.84 10.69
CA ALA A 131 17.58 3.70 10.70
C ALA A 131 16.77 2.40 10.91
N ALA A 132 17.44 1.27 10.81
CA ALA A 132 16.77 -0.03 10.99
C ALA A 132 16.25 -0.25 12.43
N ASP A 133 16.88 0.38 13.40
CA ASP A 133 16.64 0.21 14.83
C ASP A 133 15.99 1.45 15.51
N LYS A 134 15.85 2.55 14.79
CA LYS A 134 15.29 3.79 15.36
C LYS A 134 14.88 4.81 14.31
N VAL A 135 14.09 5.77 14.75
CA VAL A 135 13.86 7.04 14.06
C VAL A 135 14.21 8.19 14.99
N VAL A 136 14.82 9.23 14.45
CA VAL A 136 15.18 10.44 15.18
C VAL A 136 14.72 11.67 14.41
N SER A 137 14.47 12.78 15.11
CA SER A 137 14.20 14.06 14.44
C SER A 137 15.39 14.49 13.60
N ALA A 138 15.11 15.07 12.42
CA ALA A 138 16.11 15.72 11.58
C ALA A 138 16.28 17.18 12.04
N ASP A 139 17.04 17.38 13.12
CA ASP A 139 17.13 18.66 13.82
C ASP A 139 17.81 19.78 13.01
N THR A 140 18.55 19.41 11.95
CA THR A 140 19.18 20.34 11.00
C THR A 140 18.21 20.91 9.98
N VAL A 141 17.02 20.33 9.83
CA VAL A 141 15.99 20.83 8.92
C VAL A 141 15.37 22.10 9.49
N ALA A 142 15.40 23.17 8.69
CA ALA A 142 14.78 24.44 9.08
C ALA A 142 13.28 24.25 9.33
N ASN A 143 12.76 24.94 10.34
CA ASN A 143 11.35 24.88 10.74
C ASN A 143 10.83 23.47 11.11
N ASN A 144 11.71 22.52 11.43
CA ASN A 144 11.28 21.25 11.98
C ASN A 144 10.68 21.45 13.37
N GLU A 145 9.36 21.21 13.49
CA GLU A 145 8.63 21.35 14.76
C GLU A 145 8.93 20.22 15.74
N VAL A 146 9.42 19.08 15.24
CA VAL A 146 9.75 17.92 16.06
C VAL A 146 11.24 17.95 16.37
N LYS A 147 11.61 18.46 17.54
CA LYS A 147 12.99 18.52 18.01
C LYS A 147 13.25 17.46 19.07
N ASN A 148 14.48 16.94 19.11
CA ASN A 148 14.94 15.96 20.10
C ASN A 148 14.07 14.70 20.19
N PHE A 149 13.32 14.37 19.13
CA PHE A 149 12.53 13.17 19.09
C PHE A 149 13.42 11.97 18.78
N LYS A 150 13.20 10.88 19.54
CA LYS A 150 13.81 9.58 19.28
C LYS A 150 12.83 8.49 19.66
N LEU A 151 12.70 7.49 18.80
CA LEU A 151 11.99 6.24 19.06
C LEU A 151 12.86 5.07 18.60
N ASP A 152 13.20 4.18 19.52
CA ASP A 152 13.89 2.94 19.21
C ASP A 152 12.87 1.87 18.75
N PHE A 153 13.24 1.07 17.77
CA PHE A 153 12.39 0.08 17.14
C PHE A 153 12.71 -1.34 17.59
N ALA A 154 11.69 -2.12 17.91
CA ALA A 154 11.84 -3.55 18.17
C ALA A 154 12.18 -4.35 16.87
N PHE A 155 11.81 -3.82 15.71
CA PHE A 155 12.08 -4.40 14.38
C PHE A 155 12.13 -3.30 13.31
N ALA A 156 12.91 -3.53 12.25
CA ALA A 156 12.96 -2.64 11.09
C ALA A 156 11.60 -2.58 10.41
N ASN A 157 11.20 -1.38 10.00
CA ASN A 157 9.86 -1.09 9.49
C ASN A 157 9.90 -0.29 8.19
N LEU A 158 8.75 -0.16 7.56
CA LEU A 158 8.50 0.60 6.35
C LEU A 158 7.70 1.87 6.68
N ASN A 159 7.93 2.92 5.93
CA ASN A 159 7.21 4.18 6.09
C ASN A 159 5.76 4.02 5.58
N TRP A 160 4.77 4.17 6.46
CA TRP A 160 3.36 4.03 6.10
C TRP A 160 2.88 5.09 5.08
N ASN A 161 3.51 6.25 5.01
CA ASN A 161 3.24 7.25 3.98
C ASN A 161 3.58 6.78 2.55
N LEU A 162 4.26 5.62 2.44
CA LEU A 162 4.63 4.95 1.18
C LEU A 162 3.93 3.58 1.05
N ASP A 163 2.72 3.47 1.55
CA ASP A 163 1.88 2.28 1.48
C ASP A 163 1.66 1.82 0.01
N ILE A 164 1.28 2.73 -0.86
CA ILE A 164 1.05 2.46 -2.29
C ILE A 164 2.29 1.86 -2.93
N GLU A 165 3.46 2.49 -2.75
CA GLU A 165 4.73 1.99 -3.28
C GLU A 165 5.06 0.61 -2.70
N THR A 166 4.78 0.41 -1.40
CA THR A 166 4.98 -0.89 -0.75
C THR A 166 4.08 -1.96 -1.37
N PHE A 167 2.81 -1.66 -1.61
CA PHE A 167 1.86 -2.61 -2.21
C PHE A 167 2.22 -2.95 -3.66
N GLU A 168 2.73 -2.00 -4.44
CA GLU A 168 3.24 -2.23 -5.79
C GLU A 168 4.44 -3.21 -5.80
N MET A 169 5.16 -3.33 -4.68
CA MET A 169 6.31 -4.23 -4.55
C MET A 169 5.99 -5.56 -3.86
N LEU A 170 4.78 -5.77 -3.33
CA LEU A 170 4.41 -7.06 -2.73
C LEU A 170 4.37 -8.17 -3.80
N PRO A 171 4.86 -9.38 -3.51
CA PRO A 171 4.77 -10.53 -4.39
C PRO A 171 3.34 -11.13 -4.35
N LEU A 172 2.38 -10.34 -4.85
CA LEU A 172 0.96 -10.65 -4.82
C LEU A 172 0.65 -11.93 -5.59
N ALA A 173 -0.15 -12.80 -5.00
CA ALA A 173 -0.70 -13.99 -5.63
C ALA A 173 -2.01 -14.38 -4.93
N GLU A 174 -2.84 -15.18 -5.59
CA GLU A 174 -4.12 -15.62 -5.05
C GLU A 174 -3.97 -16.31 -3.70
N GLY A 175 -4.82 -15.94 -2.75
CA GLY A 175 -4.86 -16.51 -1.39
C GLY A 175 -3.70 -16.12 -0.49
N LYS A 176 -2.72 -15.34 -0.94
CA LYS A 176 -1.61 -14.89 -0.09
C LYS A 176 -2.05 -13.84 0.93
N SER A 177 -1.42 -13.89 2.08
CA SER A 177 -1.53 -12.88 3.13
C SER A 177 -0.15 -12.34 3.47
N PHE A 178 -0.08 -11.06 3.84
CA PHE A 178 1.16 -10.36 4.16
C PHE A 178 1.02 -9.62 5.49
N ALA A 179 1.94 -9.87 6.41
CA ALA A 179 2.12 -9.02 7.60
C ALA A 179 3.21 -7.99 7.28
N VAL A 180 2.82 -6.74 7.09
CA VAL A 180 3.71 -5.65 6.67
C VAL A 180 4.06 -4.78 7.87
N PRO A 181 5.37 -4.58 8.20
CA PRO A 181 5.79 -3.77 9.34
C PRO A 181 5.73 -2.29 8.99
N PHE A 182 4.63 -1.62 9.28
CA PHE A 182 4.49 -0.19 9.03
C PHE A 182 4.76 0.65 10.27
N TYR A 183 5.30 1.84 10.03
CA TYR A 183 5.40 2.91 11.00
C TYR A 183 5.14 4.26 10.34
N GLU A 184 4.38 5.09 11.03
CA GLU A 184 4.23 6.51 10.73
C GLU A 184 4.76 7.34 11.89
N ALA A 185 5.60 8.33 11.61
CA ALA A 185 6.16 9.17 12.64
C ALA A 185 5.05 9.98 13.35
N GLY A 186 4.87 9.71 14.65
CA GLY A 186 3.79 10.28 15.47
C GLY A 186 2.87 9.24 16.10
N ILE A 187 2.89 7.98 15.63
CA ILE A 187 2.27 6.86 16.37
C ILE A 187 3.24 6.28 17.40
N PRO A 188 2.75 5.59 18.45
CA PRO A 188 3.60 5.15 19.57
C PRO A 188 4.69 4.14 19.18
N ALA A 189 4.43 3.23 18.24
CA ALA A 189 5.36 2.18 17.85
C ALA A 189 5.03 1.62 16.47
N PRO A 190 6.00 0.98 15.76
CA PRO A 190 5.73 0.18 14.57
C PRO A 190 4.79 -0.97 14.88
N LEU A 191 3.95 -1.32 13.90
CA LEU A 191 3.05 -2.46 14.00
C LEU A 191 3.04 -3.26 12.71
N TYR A 192 2.72 -4.55 12.81
CA TYR A 192 2.44 -5.38 11.65
C TYR A 192 0.97 -5.25 11.26
N VAL A 193 0.75 -4.78 10.04
CA VAL A 193 -0.60 -4.69 9.44
C VAL A 193 -0.80 -5.89 8.53
N LEU A 194 -1.92 -6.57 8.69
CA LEU A 194 -2.25 -7.76 7.90
C LEU A 194 -3.05 -7.39 6.66
N TYR A 195 -2.51 -7.75 5.49
CA TYR A 195 -3.17 -7.63 4.21
C TYR A 195 -3.39 -9.00 3.59
N LYS A 196 -4.54 -9.20 2.94
CA LYS A 196 -4.91 -10.47 2.28
C LYS A 196 -5.24 -10.21 0.81
N VAL A 197 -4.75 -11.07 -0.08
CA VAL A 197 -5.23 -11.11 -1.45
C VAL A 197 -6.54 -11.91 -1.47
N THR A 198 -7.66 -11.21 -1.57
CA THR A 198 -9.00 -11.81 -1.51
C THR A 198 -9.52 -12.26 -2.86
N GLY A 199 -8.70 -12.20 -3.90
CA GLY A 199 -9.02 -12.61 -5.24
C GLY A 199 -8.57 -11.59 -6.28
N SER A 200 -9.21 -11.60 -7.44
CA SER A 200 -8.91 -10.70 -8.54
C SER A 200 -10.17 -10.11 -9.16
N GLU A 201 -10.00 -8.99 -9.84
CA GLU A 201 -11.09 -8.29 -10.53
C GLU A 201 -10.55 -7.56 -11.77
N VAL A 202 -11.28 -7.60 -12.86
CA VAL A 202 -10.99 -6.78 -14.03
C VAL A 202 -11.71 -5.44 -13.88
N ILE A 203 -10.94 -4.39 -13.69
CA ILE A 203 -11.49 -3.03 -13.56
C ILE A 203 -11.28 -2.23 -14.85
N ALA A 204 -12.20 -1.29 -15.12
CA ALA A 204 -12.02 -0.30 -16.16
C ALA A 204 -11.24 0.90 -15.60
N THR A 205 -10.20 1.31 -16.30
CA THR A 205 -9.47 2.54 -16.00
C THR A 205 -10.12 3.75 -16.66
N LEU A 206 -9.79 4.97 -16.24
CA LEU A 206 -10.42 6.20 -16.73
C LEU A 206 -10.18 6.46 -18.24
N ASP A 207 -9.19 5.82 -18.84
CA ASP A 207 -8.92 5.85 -20.30
C ASP A 207 -9.64 4.70 -21.06
N GLY A 208 -10.53 3.96 -20.39
CA GLY A 208 -11.34 2.90 -20.99
C GLY A 208 -10.63 1.55 -21.12
N ASN A 209 -9.38 1.42 -20.71
CA ASN A 209 -8.71 0.12 -20.69
C ASN A 209 -9.27 -0.79 -19.60
N LYS A 210 -9.20 -2.12 -19.85
CA LYS A 210 -9.53 -3.14 -18.86
C LYS A 210 -8.23 -3.74 -18.30
N VAL A 211 -8.09 -3.71 -16.97
CA VAL A 211 -6.90 -4.20 -16.28
C VAL A 211 -7.29 -5.26 -15.26
N ASP A 212 -6.65 -6.44 -15.36
CA ASP A 212 -6.79 -7.51 -14.36
C ASP A 212 -5.94 -7.18 -13.14
N CYS A 213 -6.59 -7.07 -11.98
CA CYS A 213 -5.99 -6.63 -10.72
C CYS A 213 -6.12 -7.67 -9.63
N TRP A 214 -5.13 -7.76 -8.78
CA TRP A 214 -5.28 -8.34 -7.45
C TRP A 214 -6.09 -7.40 -6.56
N LYS A 215 -6.95 -7.97 -5.71
CA LYS A 215 -7.64 -7.27 -4.63
C LYS A 215 -6.88 -7.53 -3.34
N LEU A 216 -6.13 -6.53 -2.88
CA LEU A 216 -5.46 -6.56 -1.60
C LEU A 216 -6.39 -5.92 -0.56
N TYR A 217 -6.66 -6.61 0.53
CA TYR A 217 -7.66 -6.24 1.53
C TYR A 217 -7.05 -6.17 2.92
N ASN A 218 -7.46 -5.19 3.68
CA ASN A 218 -7.21 -5.06 5.11
C ASN A 218 -8.52 -4.80 5.84
N GLU A 219 -8.62 -5.30 7.06
CA GLU A 219 -9.68 -4.94 8.01
C GLU A 219 -9.09 -4.73 9.40
N SER A 220 -9.62 -3.78 10.13
CA SER A 220 -9.20 -3.48 11.49
C SER A 220 -10.34 -2.90 12.31
N ASP A 221 -10.27 -3.08 13.62
CA ASP A 221 -11.16 -2.44 14.57
C ASP A 221 -10.36 -1.42 15.38
N TYR A 222 -10.82 -0.18 15.41
CA TYR A 222 -10.20 0.88 16.19
C TYR A 222 -11.26 1.74 16.88
N ASN A 223 -11.14 1.89 18.21
CA ASN A 223 -12.09 2.65 19.04
C ASN A 223 -13.56 2.25 18.81
N GLY A 224 -13.84 0.94 18.71
CA GLY A 224 -15.19 0.41 18.50
C GLY A 224 -15.78 0.67 17.11
N ARG A 225 -14.95 1.07 16.14
CA ARG A 225 -15.35 1.25 14.75
C ARG A 225 -14.62 0.24 13.88
N HIS A 226 -15.34 -0.36 12.95
CA HIS A 226 -14.81 -1.27 11.96
C HIS A 226 -14.33 -0.47 10.73
N PHE A 227 -13.14 -0.80 10.27
CA PHE A 227 -12.48 -0.21 9.10
C PHE A 227 -12.18 -1.32 8.10
N THR A 228 -12.40 -1.03 6.84
CA THR A 228 -11.99 -1.91 5.75
C THR A 228 -11.32 -1.09 4.67
N GLU A 229 -10.30 -1.67 4.04
CA GLU A 229 -9.57 -1.07 2.94
C GLU A 229 -9.39 -2.10 1.84
N THR A 230 -9.68 -1.74 0.60
CA THR A 230 -9.48 -2.61 -0.57
C THR A 230 -8.68 -1.86 -1.61
N TYR A 231 -7.61 -2.50 -2.08
CA TYR A 231 -6.68 -1.94 -3.06
C TYR A 231 -6.67 -2.81 -4.31
N TRP A 232 -6.74 -2.18 -5.50
CA TRP A 232 -6.63 -2.85 -6.79
C TRP A 232 -5.27 -2.58 -7.40
N ILE A 233 -4.48 -3.65 -7.53
CA ILE A 233 -3.11 -3.60 -8.03
C ILE A 233 -3.00 -4.48 -9.27
N SER A 234 -2.58 -3.88 -10.38
CA SER A 234 -2.43 -4.54 -11.67
C SER A 234 -1.55 -5.79 -11.56
N LYS A 235 -2.04 -6.93 -12.01
CA LYS A 235 -1.26 -8.18 -12.03
C LYS A 235 -0.04 -8.09 -12.95
N LYS A 236 -0.17 -7.40 -14.07
CA LYS A 236 0.88 -7.32 -15.10
C LYS A 236 1.98 -6.35 -14.73
N ASN A 237 1.60 -5.16 -14.23
CA ASN A 237 2.54 -4.05 -14.05
C ASN A 237 2.83 -3.75 -12.59
N HIS A 238 2.16 -4.43 -11.64
CA HIS A 238 2.20 -4.14 -10.20
C HIS A 238 1.78 -2.70 -9.85
N GLU A 239 0.99 -2.08 -10.70
CA GLU A 239 0.61 -0.69 -10.55
C GLU A 239 -0.66 -0.57 -9.71
N PHE A 240 -0.63 0.30 -8.71
CA PHE A 240 -1.80 0.66 -7.93
C PHE A 240 -2.77 1.51 -8.77
N LEU A 241 -4.04 1.10 -8.84
CA LEU A 241 -5.04 1.76 -9.68
C LEU A 241 -6.20 2.36 -8.88
N LYS A 242 -6.61 1.70 -7.79
CA LYS A 242 -7.81 2.10 -7.05
C LYS A 242 -7.71 1.66 -5.59
N GLU A 243 -8.37 2.42 -4.72
CA GLU A 243 -8.60 2.09 -3.31
C GLU A 243 -10.01 2.47 -2.91
N GLU A 244 -10.64 1.63 -2.11
CA GLU A 244 -11.93 1.90 -1.46
C GLU A 244 -11.81 1.57 0.01
N ASP A 245 -12.12 2.54 0.87
CA ASP A 245 -12.12 2.38 2.31
C ASP A 245 -13.50 2.66 2.89
N SER A 246 -13.82 1.93 3.94
CA SER A 246 -14.95 2.20 4.82
C SER A 246 -14.47 2.45 6.25
N PHE A 247 -14.89 3.55 6.86
CA PHE A 247 -14.46 3.93 8.22
C PHE A 247 -15.63 4.47 9.05
N GLY A 248 -16.39 3.57 9.62
CA GLY A 248 -17.38 3.91 10.64
C GLY A 248 -18.43 4.96 10.24
N GLY A 249 -18.91 4.93 9.00
CA GLY A 249 -19.94 5.84 8.47
C GLY A 249 -19.41 6.88 7.49
N GLY A 250 -18.19 6.72 7.03
CA GLY A 250 -17.59 7.43 5.91
C GLY A 250 -16.90 6.48 4.95
N TYR A 251 -16.61 6.98 3.75
CA TYR A 251 -15.90 6.25 2.71
C TYR A 251 -14.80 7.14 2.13
N ARG A 252 -13.69 6.53 1.76
CA ARG A 252 -12.63 7.16 0.96
C ARG A 252 -12.43 6.35 -0.31
N TYR A 253 -12.31 7.06 -1.40
CA TYR A 253 -11.97 6.50 -2.71
C TYR A 253 -10.69 7.15 -3.20
N LYS A 254 -9.76 6.36 -3.68
CA LYS A 254 -8.56 6.83 -4.36
C LYS A 254 -8.50 6.18 -5.73
N VAL A 255 -8.45 6.99 -6.78
CA VAL A 255 -8.45 6.49 -8.17
C VAL A 255 -7.28 7.09 -8.91
N LYS A 256 -6.47 6.23 -9.54
CA LYS A 256 -5.38 6.68 -10.39
C LYS A 256 -5.92 7.44 -11.60
N MET A 257 -5.40 8.64 -11.82
CA MET A 257 -5.68 9.44 -12.99
C MET A 257 -4.75 8.99 -14.14
N MET A 258 -5.34 8.72 -15.30
CA MET A 258 -4.60 8.31 -16.48
C MET A 258 -4.09 9.53 -17.25
N GLY A 259 -3.05 9.34 -18.05
CA GLY A 259 -2.41 10.41 -18.83
C GLY A 259 -1.32 11.15 -18.06
N ALA A 260 -0.79 12.19 -18.69
CA ALA A 260 0.29 12.99 -18.12
C ALA A 260 -0.22 13.85 -16.95
N ALA A 261 0.50 13.77 -15.82
CA ALA A 261 0.21 14.62 -14.68
C ALA A 261 0.55 16.08 -14.99
N THR A 262 -0.35 17.00 -14.62
CA THR A 262 -0.14 18.43 -14.77
C THR A 262 0.67 18.94 -13.58
N ASN A 263 1.76 19.67 -13.85
CA ASN A 263 2.47 20.37 -12.77
C ASN A 263 1.63 21.55 -12.26
N LEU A 264 1.06 21.38 -11.08
CA LEU A 264 0.23 22.40 -10.43
C LEU A 264 1.02 23.28 -9.44
N LEU A 265 2.28 22.94 -9.16
CA LEU A 265 3.11 23.66 -8.19
C LEU A 265 3.13 25.18 -8.40
N PRO A 266 3.29 25.71 -9.63
CA PRO A 266 3.31 27.16 -9.84
C PRO A 266 2.01 27.88 -9.44
N ARG A 267 0.90 27.17 -9.34
CA ARG A 267 -0.41 27.73 -8.91
C ARG A 267 -0.53 27.81 -7.38
N PHE A 268 0.26 27.03 -6.66
CA PHE A 268 0.19 26.93 -5.19
C PHE A 268 1.44 27.48 -4.49
N ALA A 269 2.55 27.62 -5.19
CA ALA A 269 3.76 28.29 -4.70
C ALA A 269 3.54 29.80 -4.73
N LYS A 270 3.03 30.36 -3.62
CA LYS A 270 3.00 31.81 -3.36
C LYS A 270 3.83 32.12 -2.14
#